data_aec59adf2e43eb648beb76f8c852be8c
#
_entry.id   aec59adf2e43eb648beb76f8c852be8c
#
_cell.length_a   1.000
_cell.length_b   1.000
_cell.length_c   1.000
_cell.angle_alpha   90.00
_cell.angle_beta   90.00
_cell.angle_gamma   90.00
#
_symmetry.space_group_name_H-M   'P 1'
#
loop_
_entity.id
_entity.type
_entity.pdbx_description
1 polymer ?
#
loop_
_entity_poly.entity_id
_entity_poly.type
_entity_poly.pdbx_seq_one_letter_code
_entity_poly.pdbx_strand_id
1 'polypeptide(L)'
;MNIPDKRGFFGEFGGKFAPETLRSLIDELEIEYKKAKKDKKFKDEFNFYLKNYVGRPTPLYFATRLSKEIGAKIYLKREDLCHTGAHKINNTIGQILLAKRMKKTRIIAETGAGQHGVAVATVAAMFGFKCEIYMGEEDTKRQALNVYRMKLLGANVIPVSSGTKTLKDAMNEAIRDWLKNVDTTFYIIGSVAGFHPYPLMVRDFQSVIGVEAKKQAINFEGRLPDYLIACVGGGSNSIGLFYPFLKYKNVKMFGVEAAGKGLQTKYHAATLSKGKVGILHGSKSFVLQDDKGQISTTHSISAGLDYPGVGPEHAYLKKTGRVKYVGASDKEAIKAFMDLNKLEGIMPALESAHAIAYLRKIKFNKNDFVIVNLSGRGDKDINTILSLKNLKV
;
A
#
# COMPACT_ATOMS: atom_id res chain seq x y z
N MET A 1 21.44 -9.55 -5.06
CA MET A 1 21.73 -8.62 -3.96
C MET A 1 20.85 -8.99 -2.78
N ASN A 2 21.45 -9.23 -1.59
CA ASN A 2 20.66 -9.36 -0.35
C ASN A 2 20.28 -7.96 0.13
N ILE A 3 19.11 -7.48 -0.24
CA ILE A 3 18.54 -6.22 0.25
C ILE A 3 17.20 -6.50 0.95
N PRO A 4 16.98 -5.92 2.14
CA PRO A 4 17.89 -5.00 2.85
C PRO A 4 19.13 -5.71 3.40
N ASP A 5 20.14 -4.93 3.80
CA ASP A 5 21.32 -5.43 4.52
C ASP A 5 20.95 -5.89 5.95
N LYS A 6 21.93 -6.39 6.72
CA LYS A 6 21.68 -6.88 8.10
C LYS A 6 21.22 -5.78 9.07
N ARG A 7 21.42 -4.51 8.74
CA ARG A 7 20.98 -3.34 9.52
C ARG A 7 19.62 -2.81 9.05
N GLY A 8 19.02 -3.43 8.02
CA GLY A 8 17.72 -3.04 7.46
C GLY A 8 17.79 -1.94 6.40
N PHE A 9 18.95 -1.72 5.75
CA PHE A 9 19.10 -0.71 4.72
C PHE A 9 18.98 -1.29 3.30
N PHE A 10 18.24 -0.59 2.47
CA PHE A 10 18.20 -0.72 1.02
C PHE A 10 19.13 0.35 0.41
N GLY A 11 20.40 0.02 0.23
CA GLY A 11 21.44 1.01 -0.04
C GLY A 11 21.60 1.98 1.14
N GLU A 12 21.31 3.27 0.95
CA GLU A 12 21.33 4.28 2.01
C GLU A 12 19.97 4.49 2.71
N PHE A 13 18.88 3.85 2.22
CA PHE A 13 17.52 4.04 2.71
C PHE A 13 17.10 2.91 3.64
N GLY A 14 16.21 3.18 4.59
CA GLY A 14 15.74 2.19 5.58
C GLY A 14 16.30 2.45 6.97
N GLY A 15 16.69 1.37 7.65
CA GLY A 15 17.24 1.42 8.99
C GLY A 15 16.19 1.33 10.10
N LYS A 16 16.66 1.54 11.35
CA LYS A 16 15.86 1.46 12.59
C LYS A 16 16.03 2.77 13.39
N PHE A 17 15.49 3.86 12.89
CA PHE A 17 15.53 5.17 13.56
C PHE A 17 14.36 5.28 14.55
N ALA A 18 14.38 4.44 15.57
CA ALA A 18 13.35 4.37 16.60
C ALA A 18 13.92 4.83 17.95
N PRO A 19 13.07 5.33 18.87
CA PRO A 19 13.46 5.57 20.25
C PRO A 19 14.08 4.32 20.87
N GLU A 20 15.05 4.51 21.77
CA GLU A 20 15.76 3.41 22.42
C GLU A 20 14.81 2.43 23.11
N THR A 21 13.75 2.96 23.71
CA THR A 21 12.68 2.18 24.37
C THR A 21 11.93 1.22 23.45
N LEU A 22 11.95 1.43 22.11
CA LEU A 22 11.37 0.50 21.13
C LEU A 22 12.37 -0.52 20.56
N ARG A 23 13.68 -0.35 20.83
CA ARG A 23 14.71 -1.18 20.18
C ARG A 23 14.56 -2.65 20.49
N SER A 24 14.38 -3.02 21.75
CA SER A 24 14.23 -4.42 22.16
C SER A 24 13.05 -5.10 21.46
N LEU A 25 11.92 -4.40 21.36
CA LEU A 25 10.72 -4.92 20.72
C LEU A 25 10.88 -5.08 19.21
N ILE A 26 11.53 -4.12 18.56
CA ILE A 26 11.82 -4.17 17.11
C ILE A 26 12.79 -5.32 16.81
N ASP A 27 13.77 -5.54 17.67
CA ASP A 27 14.74 -6.61 17.52
C ASP A 27 14.08 -7.99 17.80
N GLU A 28 13.19 -8.09 18.79
CA GLU A 28 12.34 -9.26 19.01
C GLU A 28 11.50 -9.59 17.76
N LEU A 29 10.81 -8.59 17.21
CA LEU A 29 10.00 -8.75 15.99
C LEU A 29 10.84 -9.23 14.81
N GLU A 30 12.05 -8.67 14.62
CA GLU A 30 12.94 -9.09 13.53
C GLU A 30 13.38 -10.55 13.70
N ILE A 31 13.72 -10.96 14.94
CA ILE A 31 14.12 -12.34 15.26
C ILE A 31 12.96 -13.29 14.96
N GLU A 32 11.77 -12.99 15.48
CA GLU A 32 10.59 -13.85 15.28
C GLU A 32 10.14 -13.90 13.80
N TYR A 33 10.21 -12.79 13.09
CA TYR A 33 9.96 -12.79 11.64
C TYR A 33 10.97 -13.67 10.88
N LYS A 34 12.28 -13.59 11.20
CA LYS A 34 13.32 -14.43 10.58
C LYS A 34 13.07 -15.93 10.85
N LYS A 35 12.61 -16.29 12.06
CA LYS A 35 12.23 -17.66 12.40
C LYS A 35 10.98 -18.09 11.62
N ALA A 36 9.91 -17.27 11.63
CA ALA A 36 8.66 -17.53 10.93
C ALA A 36 8.86 -17.73 9.43
N LYS A 37 9.70 -16.89 8.81
CA LYS A 37 10.05 -17.00 7.38
C LYS A 37 10.70 -18.33 6.98
N LYS A 38 11.35 -19.03 7.91
CA LYS A 38 11.94 -20.35 7.68
C LYS A 38 11.02 -21.49 8.09
N ASP A 39 10.04 -21.24 8.95
CA ASP A 39 9.14 -22.23 9.50
C ASP A 39 8.09 -22.69 8.46
N LYS A 40 8.08 -23.98 8.18
CA LYS A 40 7.13 -24.59 7.23
C LYS A 40 5.69 -24.45 7.72
N LYS A 41 5.43 -24.65 9.02
CA LYS A 41 4.08 -24.54 9.59
C LYS A 41 3.51 -23.13 9.43
N PHE A 42 4.32 -22.10 9.69
CA PHE A 42 3.92 -20.72 9.47
C PHE A 42 3.58 -20.44 8.00
N LYS A 43 4.40 -20.92 7.08
CA LYS A 43 4.16 -20.76 5.62
C LYS A 43 2.89 -21.47 5.18
N ASP A 44 2.68 -22.69 5.65
CA ASP A 44 1.51 -23.50 5.30
C ASP A 44 0.23 -22.83 5.85
N GLU A 45 0.25 -22.33 7.10
CA GLU A 45 -0.87 -21.61 7.71
C GLU A 45 -1.14 -20.28 6.96
N PHE A 46 -0.11 -19.52 6.62
CA PHE A 46 -0.24 -18.30 5.82
C PHE A 46 -0.86 -18.58 4.45
N ASN A 47 -0.35 -19.59 3.73
CA ASN A 47 -0.88 -19.97 2.42
C ASN A 47 -2.32 -20.52 2.51
N PHE A 48 -2.66 -21.22 3.58
CA PHE A 48 -4.02 -21.68 3.84
C PHE A 48 -4.99 -20.49 3.90
N TYR A 49 -4.68 -19.45 4.68
CA TYR A 49 -5.53 -18.27 4.77
C TYR A 49 -5.55 -17.45 3.48
N LEU A 50 -4.42 -17.33 2.79
CA LEU A 50 -4.39 -16.67 1.49
C LEU A 50 -5.33 -17.34 0.48
N LYS A 51 -5.34 -18.66 0.44
CA LYS A 51 -6.19 -19.43 -0.48
C LYS A 51 -7.67 -19.42 -0.05
N ASN A 52 -7.95 -19.81 1.20
CA ASN A 52 -9.30 -20.17 1.63
C ASN A 52 -10.08 -18.98 2.24
N TYR A 53 -9.40 -17.93 2.68
CA TYR A 53 -10.03 -16.77 3.30
C TYR A 53 -9.88 -15.49 2.46
N VAL A 54 -8.69 -15.23 1.94
CA VAL A 54 -8.44 -14.05 1.09
C VAL A 54 -8.98 -14.22 -0.32
N GLY A 55 -9.09 -15.46 -0.82
CA GLY A 55 -9.60 -15.77 -2.16
C GLY A 55 -8.51 -15.73 -3.24
N ARG A 56 -7.27 -16.12 -2.89
CA ARG A 56 -6.17 -16.14 -3.86
C ARG A 56 -6.07 -17.49 -4.61
N PRO A 57 -5.53 -17.51 -5.84
CA PRO A 57 -4.95 -16.37 -6.58
C PRO A 57 -6.02 -15.40 -7.09
N THR A 58 -5.73 -14.08 -7.03
CA THR A 58 -6.60 -13.09 -7.66
C THR A 58 -6.46 -13.17 -9.19
N PRO A 59 -7.53 -12.89 -9.96
CA PRO A 59 -7.47 -12.92 -11.41
C PRO A 59 -6.48 -11.91 -12.01
N LEU A 60 -5.87 -12.28 -13.12
CA LEU A 60 -5.24 -11.37 -14.07
C LEU A 60 -6.23 -11.20 -15.24
N TYR A 61 -7.00 -10.12 -15.22
CA TYR A 61 -8.11 -9.87 -16.13
C TYR A 61 -7.66 -9.07 -17.34
N PHE A 62 -7.95 -9.58 -18.56
CA PHE A 62 -7.71 -8.83 -19.81
C PHE A 62 -8.81 -7.79 -19.98
N ALA A 63 -8.46 -6.51 -19.88
CA ALA A 63 -9.37 -5.38 -19.98
C ALA A 63 -9.60 -5.02 -21.46
N THR A 64 -10.56 -5.67 -22.09
CA THR A 64 -10.75 -5.67 -23.54
C THR A 64 -11.02 -4.28 -24.12
N ARG A 65 -11.98 -3.55 -23.52
CA ARG A 65 -12.36 -2.22 -24.03
C ARG A 65 -11.30 -1.17 -23.68
N LEU A 66 -10.71 -1.27 -22.51
CA LEU A 66 -9.59 -0.41 -22.12
C LEU A 66 -8.37 -0.66 -23.02
N SER A 67 -8.07 -1.92 -23.34
CA SER A 67 -6.98 -2.27 -24.27
C SER A 67 -7.17 -1.66 -25.66
N LYS A 68 -8.41 -1.70 -26.17
CA LYS A 68 -8.75 -1.08 -27.46
C LYS A 68 -8.55 0.45 -27.42
N GLU A 69 -8.96 1.10 -26.32
CA GLU A 69 -8.80 2.55 -26.16
C GLU A 69 -7.34 2.98 -26.01
N ILE A 70 -6.55 2.21 -25.26
CA ILE A 70 -5.12 2.51 -25.01
C ILE A 70 -4.23 2.09 -26.21
N GLY A 71 -4.65 1.12 -26.99
CA GLY A 71 -3.87 0.60 -28.12
C GLY A 71 -2.77 -0.38 -27.71
N ALA A 72 -2.93 -1.08 -26.58
CA ALA A 72 -2.00 -2.09 -26.05
C ALA A 72 -2.78 -3.18 -25.32
N LYS A 73 -2.14 -4.32 -25.01
CA LYS A 73 -2.75 -5.39 -24.21
C LYS A 73 -2.70 -5.00 -22.71
N ILE A 74 -3.81 -4.56 -22.17
CA ILE A 74 -3.92 -4.14 -20.76
C ILE A 74 -4.54 -5.26 -19.93
N TYR A 75 -3.82 -5.72 -18.93
CA TYR A 75 -4.29 -6.66 -17.92
C TYR A 75 -4.36 -5.99 -16.56
N LEU A 76 -5.44 -6.25 -15.83
CA LEU A 76 -5.65 -5.79 -14.46
C LEU A 76 -5.38 -6.93 -13.48
N LYS A 77 -4.40 -6.76 -12.59
CA LYS A 77 -4.24 -7.68 -11.45
C LYS A 77 -5.26 -7.29 -10.38
N ARG A 78 -6.27 -8.12 -10.21
CA ARG A 78 -7.53 -7.84 -9.50
C ARG A 78 -7.42 -8.00 -7.97
N GLU A 79 -6.55 -7.21 -7.32
CA GLU A 79 -6.45 -7.19 -5.86
C GLU A 79 -7.68 -6.58 -5.15
N ASP A 80 -8.52 -5.88 -5.90
CA ASP A 80 -9.85 -5.41 -5.48
C ASP A 80 -10.83 -6.55 -5.15
N LEU A 81 -10.56 -7.76 -5.65
CA LEU A 81 -11.35 -8.97 -5.38
C LEU A 81 -10.87 -9.76 -4.16
N CYS A 82 -9.76 -9.37 -3.53
CA CYS A 82 -9.39 -9.94 -2.24
C CYS A 82 -10.50 -9.70 -1.21
N HIS A 83 -10.69 -10.63 -0.27
CA HIS A 83 -11.52 -10.38 0.90
C HIS A 83 -11.16 -9.04 1.54
N THR A 84 -12.13 -8.26 2.00
CA THR A 84 -12.08 -6.85 2.41
C THR A 84 -12.03 -5.82 1.27
N GLY A 85 -11.79 -6.23 0.03
CA GLY A 85 -11.84 -5.38 -1.16
C GLY A 85 -10.53 -4.66 -1.52
N ALA A 86 -9.39 -5.11 -1.00
CA ALA A 86 -8.07 -4.56 -1.33
C ALA A 86 -6.93 -5.51 -0.95
N HIS A 87 -5.73 -5.28 -1.50
CA HIS A 87 -4.48 -6.01 -1.23
C HIS A 87 -4.05 -6.04 0.24
N LYS A 88 -4.59 -5.17 1.09
CA LYS A 88 -4.16 -5.00 2.49
C LYS A 88 -4.25 -6.29 3.31
N ILE A 89 -5.25 -7.11 3.02
CA ILE A 89 -5.51 -8.37 3.72
C ILE A 89 -4.33 -9.35 3.62
N ASN A 90 -3.58 -9.36 2.51
CA ASN A 90 -2.41 -10.22 2.35
C ASN A 90 -1.39 -10.00 3.46
N ASN A 91 -1.08 -8.74 3.73
CA ASN A 91 -0.13 -8.33 4.74
C ASN A 91 -0.67 -8.56 6.16
N THR A 92 -1.96 -8.22 6.41
CA THR A 92 -2.53 -8.35 7.76
C THR A 92 -2.64 -9.80 8.20
N ILE A 93 -2.89 -10.77 7.29
CA ILE A 93 -2.81 -12.21 7.59
C ILE A 93 -1.39 -12.58 8.04
N GLY A 94 -0.35 -12.13 7.34
CA GLY A 94 1.03 -12.44 7.74
C GLY A 94 1.39 -11.87 9.12
N GLN A 95 1.00 -10.62 9.38
CA GLN A 95 1.31 -9.96 10.64
C GLN A 95 0.48 -10.48 11.82
N ILE A 96 -0.80 -10.83 11.63
CA ILE A 96 -1.60 -11.41 12.72
C ILE A 96 -1.08 -12.79 13.14
N LEU A 97 -0.59 -13.61 12.19
CA LEU A 97 0.05 -14.89 12.50
C LEU A 97 1.35 -14.69 13.29
N LEU A 98 2.12 -13.63 13.01
CA LEU A 98 3.27 -13.26 13.84
C LEU A 98 2.85 -12.81 15.23
N ALA A 99 1.82 -11.99 15.38
CA ALA A 99 1.28 -11.57 16.67
C ALA A 99 0.86 -12.78 17.52
N LYS A 100 0.15 -13.74 16.92
CA LYS A 100 -0.22 -15.01 17.54
C LYS A 100 1.00 -15.81 18.00
N ARG A 101 2.03 -15.92 17.14
CA ARG A 101 3.29 -16.61 17.44
C ARG A 101 4.04 -15.95 18.59
N MET A 102 4.03 -14.61 18.65
CA MET A 102 4.63 -13.80 19.73
C MET A 102 3.75 -13.71 20.98
N LYS A 103 2.63 -14.43 21.03
CA LYS A 103 1.69 -14.50 22.17
C LYS A 103 1.14 -13.11 22.57
N LYS A 104 1.08 -12.16 21.65
CA LYS A 104 0.45 -10.88 21.92
C LYS A 104 -1.08 -11.06 22.00
N THR A 105 -1.74 -10.18 22.75
CA THR A 105 -3.19 -10.28 23.03
C THR A 105 -3.99 -9.11 22.48
N ARG A 106 -3.30 -8.04 22.08
CA ARG A 106 -3.89 -6.81 21.57
C ARG A 106 -3.22 -6.41 20.24
N ILE A 107 -4.03 -5.95 19.31
CA ILE A 107 -3.59 -5.43 18.01
C ILE A 107 -3.89 -3.94 17.94
N ILE A 108 -2.93 -3.18 17.46
CA ILE A 108 -3.14 -1.79 17.06
C ILE A 108 -2.75 -1.60 15.59
N ALA A 109 -3.35 -0.61 14.97
CA ALA A 109 -3.02 -0.20 13.61
C ALA A 109 -3.34 1.29 13.39
N GLU A 110 -2.74 1.87 12.37
CA GLU A 110 -3.14 3.15 11.79
C GLU A 110 -3.93 2.94 10.49
N THR A 111 -4.72 3.93 10.09
CA THR A 111 -5.34 3.92 8.77
C THR A 111 -5.69 5.33 8.30
N GLY A 112 -5.57 5.59 6.98
CA GLY A 112 -6.06 6.80 6.31
C GLY A 112 -7.37 6.52 5.57
N ALA A 113 -7.30 5.85 4.40
CA ALA A 113 -8.48 5.47 3.61
C ALA A 113 -9.40 4.42 4.29
N GLY A 114 -9.03 3.91 5.45
CA GLY A 114 -9.79 2.90 6.18
C GLY A 114 -9.57 1.46 5.69
N GLN A 115 -9.04 1.23 4.50
CA GLN A 115 -8.87 -0.12 3.96
C GLN A 115 -7.90 -0.99 4.77
N HIS A 116 -6.81 -0.40 5.27
CA HIS A 116 -5.92 -1.11 6.18
C HIS A 116 -6.61 -1.41 7.51
N GLY A 117 -7.29 -0.43 8.10
CA GLY A 117 -8.05 -0.61 9.32
C GLY A 117 -9.10 -1.72 9.22
N VAL A 118 -9.88 -1.75 8.13
CA VAL A 118 -10.84 -2.83 7.87
C VAL A 118 -10.14 -4.19 7.78
N ALA A 119 -9.01 -4.29 7.08
CA ALA A 119 -8.27 -5.54 6.99
C ALA A 119 -7.71 -5.99 8.34
N VAL A 120 -7.21 -5.06 9.18
CA VAL A 120 -6.75 -5.36 10.55
C VAL A 120 -7.90 -5.78 11.45
N ALA A 121 -9.01 -5.03 11.46
CA ALA A 121 -10.21 -5.40 12.23
C ALA A 121 -10.72 -6.78 11.85
N THR A 122 -10.70 -7.11 10.54
CA THR A 122 -11.12 -8.41 10.02
C THR A 122 -10.27 -9.54 10.59
N VAL A 123 -8.94 -9.44 10.51
CA VAL A 123 -8.07 -10.51 11.03
C VAL A 123 -8.05 -10.54 12.55
N ALA A 124 -8.19 -9.39 13.23
CA ALA A 124 -8.30 -9.34 14.68
C ALA A 124 -9.57 -10.07 15.16
N ALA A 125 -10.71 -9.82 14.53
CA ALA A 125 -11.97 -10.53 14.81
C ALA A 125 -11.82 -12.04 14.57
N MET A 126 -11.24 -12.43 13.43
CA MET A 126 -11.06 -13.84 13.07
C MET A 126 -10.19 -14.61 14.07
N PHE A 127 -9.17 -13.96 14.64
CA PHE A 127 -8.24 -14.59 15.59
C PHE A 127 -8.55 -14.29 17.07
N GLY A 128 -9.61 -13.52 17.36
CA GLY A 128 -10.05 -13.19 18.73
C GLY A 128 -9.15 -12.21 19.47
N PHE A 129 -8.48 -11.28 18.76
CA PHE A 129 -7.66 -10.24 19.38
C PHE A 129 -8.48 -9.00 19.71
N LYS A 130 -8.15 -8.34 20.81
CA LYS A 130 -8.56 -6.93 21.03
C LYS A 130 -7.92 -6.05 19.96
N CYS A 131 -8.71 -5.15 19.36
CA CYS A 131 -8.26 -4.35 18.22
C CYS A 131 -8.57 -2.87 18.42
N GLU A 132 -7.56 -2.03 18.28
CA GLU A 132 -7.70 -0.57 18.28
C GLU A 132 -7.05 0.03 17.04
N ILE A 133 -7.79 0.93 16.38
CA ILE A 133 -7.38 1.50 15.10
C ILE A 133 -7.37 3.02 15.20
N TYR A 134 -6.18 3.60 15.04
CA TYR A 134 -5.95 5.03 15.01
C TYR A 134 -6.25 5.57 13.61
N MET A 135 -7.09 6.59 13.53
CA MET A 135 -7.48 7.22 12.27
C MET A 135 -7.59 8.73 12.47
N GLY A 136 -7.01 9.50 11.55
CA GLY A 136 -7.14 10.95 11.62
C GLY A 136 -8.60 11.41 11.59
N GLU A 137 -8.94 12.43 12.38
CA GLU A 137 -10.33 12.93 12.49
C GLU A 137 -10.90 13.34 11.12
N GLU A 138 -10.09 13.93 10.25
CA GLU A 138 -10.51 14.28 8.88
C GLU A 138 -10.75 13.03 8.02
N ASP A 139 -9.91 12.01 8.18
CA ASP A 139 -10.06 10.76 7.45
C ASP A 139 -11.27 9.96 7.94
N THR A 140 -11.63 10.03 9.25
CA THR A 140 -12.85 9.37 9.77
C THR A 140 -14.12 9.93 9.13
N LYS A 141 -14.14 11.23 8.83
CA LYS A 141 -15.27 11.89 8.15
C LYS A 141 -15.34 11.47 6.67
N ARG A 142 -14.18 11.52 5.97
CA ARG A 142 -14.09 11.17 4.55
C ARG A 142 -14.46 9.70 4.28
N GLN A 143 -14.17 8.81 5.21
CA GLN A 143 -14.24 7.35 5.05
C GLN A 143 -15.17 6.70 6.09
N ALA A 144 -16.30 7.36 6.40
CA ALA A 144 -17.25 6.92 7.41
C ALA A 144 -17.74 5.48 7.23
N LEU A 145 -17.91 5.01 5.98
CA LEU A 145 -18.29 3.63 5.66
C LEU A 145 -17.27 2.61 6.20
N ASN A 146 -15.98 2.88 6.03
CA ASN A 146 -14.94 2.00 6.55
C ASN A 146 -14.84 2.07 8.08
N VAL A 147 -15.06 3.24 8.68
CA VAL A 147 -15.16 3.38 10.16
C VAL A 147 -16.28 2.49 10.69
N TYR A 148 -17.44 2.51 10.04
CA TYR A 148 -18.58 1.67 10.44
C TYR A 148 -18.24 0.18 10.30
N ARG A 149 -17.61 -0.22 9.19
CA ARG A 149 -17.17 -1.62 8.98
C ARG A 149 -16.20 -2.08 10.07
N MET A 150 -15.22 -1.25 10.46
CA MET A 150 -14.28 -1.57 11.54
C MET A 150 -15.00 -1.80 12.88
N LYS A 151 -15.98 -0.92 13.21
CA LYS A 151 -16.79 -1.06 14.43
C LYS A 151 -17.66 -2.33 14.43
N LEU A 152 -18.27 -2.69 13.29
CA LEU A 152 -19.03 -3.94 13.15
C LEU A 152 -18.14 -5.19 13.33
N LEU A 153 -16.84 -5.10 13.00
CA LEU A 153 -15.87 -6.15 13.22
C LEU A 153 -15.32 -6.16 14.66
N GLY A 154 -15.86 -5.34 15.56
CA GLY A 154 -15.48 -5.28 16.97
C GLY A 154 -14.23 -4.45 17.27
N ALA A 155 -13.70 -3.72 16.30
CA ALA A 155 -12.56 -2.84 16.56
C ALA A 155 -13.00 -1.51 17.17
N ASN A 156 -12.19 -0.99 18.10
CA ASN A 156 -12.31 0.37 18.63
C ASN A 156 -11.57 1.32 17.68
N VAL A 157 -12.27 2.26 17.05
CA VAL A 157 -11.68 3.29 16.18
C VAL A 157 -11.46 4.56 16.98
N ILE A 158 -10.20 4.97 17.08
CA ILE A 158 -9.76 6.13 17.88
C ILE A 158 -9.46 7.29 16.92
N PRO A 159 -10.30 8.35 16.91
CA PRO A 159 -10.03 9.54 16.13
C PRO A 159 -8.82 10.31 16.68
N VAL A 160 -7.91 10.69 15.79
CA VAL A 160 -6.73 11.49 16.13
C VAL A 160 -6.95 12.93 15.70
N SER A 161 -7.04 13.84 16.69
CA SER A 161 -7.30 15.26 16.49
C SER A 161 -6.05 16.14 16.45
N SER A 162 -4.86 15.56 16.69
CA SER A 162 -3.58 16.28 16.65
C SER A 162 -3.07 16.48 15.22
N GLY A 163 -2.22 17.47 15.02
CA GLY A 163 -1.52 17.74 13.76
C GLY A 163 -2.46 18.06 12.60
N THR A 164 -2.24 17.42 11.45
CA THR A 164 -3.07 17.55 10.24
C THR A 164 -4.33 16.69 10.28
N LYS A 165 -4.53 15.91 11.34
CA LYS A 165 -5.67 15.00 11.53
C LYS A 165 -5.82 13.95 10.43
N THR A 166 -4.68 13.50 9.89
CA THR A 166 -4.61 12.52 8.77
C THR A 166 -3.73 11.33 9.14
N LEU A 167 -3.48 10.43 8.17
CA LEU A 167 -2.70 9.21 8.34
C LEU A 167 -1.36 9.40 9.07
N LYS A 168 -0.61 10.48 8.79
CA LYS A 168 0.68 10.75 9.46
C LYS A 168 0.53 10.83 10.97
N ASP A 169 -0.50 11.52 11.45
CA ASP A 169 -0.73 11.73 12.87
C ASP A 169 -1.32 10.48 13.54
N ALA A 170 -2.13 9.71 12.80
CA ALA A 170 -2.59 8.40 13.23
C ALA A 170 -1.41 7.43 13.47
N MET A 171 -0.40 7.41 12.59
CA MET A 171 0.83 6.63 12.80
C MET A 171 1.59 7.07 14.06
N ASN A 172 1.70 8.38 14.31
CA ASN A 172 2.36 8.89 15.51
C ASN A 172 1.66 8.41 16.80
N GLU A 173 0.32 8.45 16.84
CA GLU A 173 -0.44 7.98 18.00
C GLU A 173 -0.33 6.45 18.18
N ALA A 174 -0.40 5.69 17.11
CA ALA A 174 -0.21 4.25 17.17
C ALA A 174 1.18 3.87 17.72
N ILE A 175 2.24 4.59 17.32
CA ILE A 175 3.60 4.38 17.85
C ILE A 175 3.68 4.76 19.34
N ARG A 176 3.02 5.85 19.78
CA ARG A 176 2.98 6.23 21.19
C ARG A 176 2.26 5.21 22.05
N ASP A 177 1.14 4.69 21.57
CA ASP A 177 0.41 3.63 22.27
C ASP A 177 1.23 2.34 22.33
N TRP A 178 1.89 1.96 21.23
CA TRP A 178 2.73 0.79 21.20
C TRP A 178 3.86 0.85 22.23
N LEU A 179 4.51 2.03 22.36
CA LEU A 179 5.51 2.29 23.41
C LEU A 179 5.03 2.03 24.83
N LYS A 180 3.75 2.37 25.11
CA LYS A 180 3.17 2.19 26.45
C LYS A 180 2.78 0.74 26.75
N ASN A 181 2.52 -0.06 25.73
CA ASN A 181 1.87 -1.37 25.85
C ASN A 181 2.65 -2.48 25.13
N VAL A 182 3.99 -2.41 25.12
CA VAL A 182 4.88 -3.28 24.33
C VAL A 182 4.69 -4.78 24.59
N ASP A 183 4.42 -5.16 25.85
CA ASP A 183 4.36 -6.56 26.27
C ASP A 183 3.16 -7.29 25.66
N THR A 184 2.03 -6.62 25.59
CA THR A 184 0.76 -7.22 25.17
C THR A 184 0.38 -6.92 23.73
N THR A 185 0.96 -5.88 23.14
CA THR A 185 0.47 -5.28 21.90
C THR A 185 1.37 -5.57 20.72
N PHE A 186 0.76 -5.93 19.60
CA PHE A 186 1.40 -5.99 18.28
C PHE A 186 0.88 -4.87 17.40
N TYR A 187 1.80 -4.11 16.80
CA TYR A 187 1.46 -3.07 15.84
C TYR A 187 1.48 -3.63 14.41
N ILE A 188 0.32 -3.65 13.75
CA ILE A 188 0.20 -4.09 12.35
C ILE A 188 0.31 -2.87 11.44
N ILE A 189 1.47 -2.70 10.78
CA ILE A 189 1.69 -1.60 9.83
C ILE A 189 1.15 -1.95 8.45
N GLY A 190 0.43 -1.00 7.85
CA GLY A 190 -0.30 -1.18 6.58
C GLY A 190 0.51 -0.97 5.32
N SER A 191 1.76 -0.51 5.40
CA SER A 191 2.58 -0.20 4.23
C SER A 191 4.04 -0.61 4.43
N VAL A 192 4.86 -0.48 3.37
CA VAL A 192 6.32 -0.72 3.41
C VAL A 192 7.08 0.48 3.98
N ALA A 193 6.43 1.27 4.84
CA ALA A 193 6.98 2.37 5.61
C ALA A 193 7.37 1.90 7.02
N GLY A 194 7.96 2.79 7.81
CA GLY A 194 8.36 2.48 9.17
C GLY A 194 9.77 1.87 9.25
N PHE A 195 10.21 1.62 10.47
CA PHE A 195 11.53 1.05 10.76
C PHE A 195 11.62 -0.43 10.37
N HIS A 196 12.81 -0.87 10.04
CA HIS A 196 13.07 -2.31 9.85
C HIS A 196 12.66 -3.11 11.11
N PRO A 197 11.95 -4.29 10.99
CA PRO A 197 11.80 -5.10 9.79
C PRO A 197 10.52 -4.83 8.96
N TYR A 198 9.67 -3.86 9.31
CA TYR A 198 8.37 -3.67 8.66
C TYR A 198 8.45 -3.55 7.13
N PRO A 199 9.33 -2.73 6.52
CA PRO A 199 9.41 -2.64 5.07
C PRO A 199 9.69 -4.00 4.41
N LEU A 200 10.54 -4.82 5.04
CA LEU A 200 10.86 -6.16 4.58
C LEU A 200 9.67 -7.13 4.72
N MET A 201 9.03 -7.14 5.89
CA MET A 201 7.89 -8.03 6.18
C MET A 201 6.72 -7.76 5.24
N VAL A 202 6.32 -6.49 5.14
CA VAL A 202 5.18 -6.08 4.31
C VAL A 202 5.46 -6.39 2.84
N ARG A 203 6.67 -6.11 2.34
CA ARG A 203 7.07 -6.50 0.99
C ARG A 203 6.91 -8.01 0.77
N ASP A 204 7.44 -8.81 1.68
CA ASP A 204 7.45 -10.25 1.53
C ASP A 204 6.01 -10.82 1.52
N PHE A 205 5.13 -10.34 2.42
CA PHE A 205 3.71 -10.74 2.44
C PHE A 205 2.93 -10.25 1.22
N GLN A 206 3.26 -9.08 0.68
CA GLN A 206 2.62 -8.56 -0.53
C GLN A 206 3.18 -9.14 -1.83
N SER A 207 4.36 -9.76 -1.80
CA SER A 207 5.02 -10.28 -3.01
C SER A 207 4.21 -11.37 -3.71
N VAL A 208 3.24 -11.98 -3.04
CA VAL A 208 2.26 -12.90 -3.63
C VAL A 208 1.58 -12.31 -4.87
N ILE A 209 1.33 -10.99 -4.88
CA ILE A 209 0.74 -10.26 -6.03
C ILE A 209 1.58 -10.49 -7.30
N GLY A 210 2.86 -10.20 -7.22
CA GLY A 210 3.76 -10.32 -8.38
C GLY A 210 4.14 -11.77 -8.71
N VAL A 211 4.20 -12.65 -7.70
CA VAL A 211 4.42 -14.09 -7.92
C VAL A 211 3.30 -14.68 -8.76
N GLU A 212 2.05 -14.39 -8.40
CA GLU A 212 0.87 -14.82 -9.17
C GLU A 212 0.81 -14.16 -10.55
N ALA A 213 0.99 -12.82 -10.60
CA ALA A 213 0.97 -12.08 -11.86
C ALA A 213 1.99 -12.63 -12.85
N LYS A 214 3.19 -13.00 -12.38
CA LYS A 214 4.22 -13.62 -13.24
C LYS A 214 3.78 -14.96 -13.79
N LYS A 215 3.24 -15.84 -12.94
CA LYS A 215 2.74 -17.14 -13.37
C LYS A 215 1.58 -17.00 -14.37
N GLN A 216 0.64 -16.11 -14.08
CA GLN A 216 -0.51 -15.85 -14.95
C GLN A 216 -0.10 -15.23 -16.28
N ALA A 217 0.88 -14.31 -16.29
CA ALA A 217 1.43 -13.73 -17.52
C ALA A 217 2.03 -14.79 -18.45
N ILE A 218 2.84 -15.69 -17.90
CA ILE A 218 3.41 -16.80 -18.67
C ILE A 218 2.31 -17.73 -19.21
N ASN A 219 1.29 -18.02 -18.41
CA ASN A 219 0.19 -18.90 -18.82
C ASN A 219 -0.68 -18.27 -19.93
N PHE A 220 -0.89 -16.93 -19.92
CA PHE A 220 -1.80 -16.27 -20.87
C PHE A 220 -1.11 -15.76 -22.14
N GLU A 221 0.12 -15.25 -22.01
CA GLU A 221 0.84 -14.61 -23.11
C GLU A 221 2.15 -15.33 -23.51
N GLY A 222 2.50 -16.43 -22.81
CA GLY A 222 3.75 -17.16 -23.04
C GLY A 222 5.02 -16.40 -22.66
N ARG A 223 4.90 -15.17 -22.10
CA ARG A 223 6.02 -14.27 -21.83
C ARG A 223 5.79 -13.37 -20.62
N LEU A 224 6.84 -12.70 -20.18
CA LEU A 224 6.74 -11.66 -19.16
C LEU A 224 6.11 -10.38 -19.74
N PRO A 225 5.47 -9.54 -18.87
CA PRO A 225 4.96 -8.25 -19.32
C PRO A 225 6.10 -7.29 -19.70
N ASP A 226 5.80 -6.38 -20.63
CA ASP A 226 6.70 -5.29 -20.99
C ASP A 226 6.65 -4.18 -19.94
N TYR A 227 5.47 -4.00 -19.32
CA TYR A 227 5.22 -2.93 -18.36
C TYR A 227 4.48 -3.43 -17.13
N LEU A 228 4.91 -2.94 -15.95
CA LEU A 228 4.17 -3.04 -14.70
C LEU A 228 3.85 -1.62 -14.21
N ILE A 229 2.59 -1.37 -13.86
CA ILE A 229 2.14 -0.06 -13.39
C ILE A 229 1.34 -0.25 -12.09
N ALA A 230 1.67 0.54 -11.07
CA ALA A 230 0.96 0.53 -9.80
C ALA A 230 1.01 1.89 -9.11
N CYS A 231 -0.02 2.24 -8.34
CA CYS A 231 -0.01 3.47 -7.55
C CYS A 231 0.95 3.38 -6.36
N VAL A 232 1.48 4.53 -5.94
CA VAL A 232 2.42 4.63 -4.82
C VAL A 232 1.99 5.74 -3.87
N GLY A 233 1.57 5.32 -2.66
CA GLY A 233 1.58 6.14 -1.45
C GLY A 233 2.76 5.68 -0.61
N GLY A 234 2.54 4.91 0.49
CA GLY A 234 3.62 4.20 1.16
C GLY A 234 4.26 3.09 0.30
N GLY A 235 3.52 2.53 -0.68
CA GLY A 235 4.04 1.67 -1.74
C GLY A 235 3.90 0.16 -1.55
N SER A 236 3.02 -0.32 -0.65
CA SER A 236 2.89 -1.76 -0.40
C SER A 236 2.35 -2.57 -1.58
N ASN A 237 1.34 -2.05 -2.30
CA ASN A 237 0.78 -2.72 -3.47
C ASN A 237 1.79 -2.78 -4.63
N SER A 238 2.50 -1.70 -4.87
CA SER A 238 3.44 -1.58 -5.97
C SER A 238 4.69 -2.43 -5.74
N ILE A 239 5.27 -2.45 -4.54
CA ILE A 239 6.40 -3.33 -4.26
C ILE A 239 5.98 -4.80 -4.30
N GLY A 240 4.76 -5.13 -3.86
CA GLY A 240 4.21 -6.48 -3.96
C GLY A 240 4.15 -6.98 -5.40
N LEU A 241 3.74 -6.12 -6.34
CA LEU A 241 3.78 -6.43 -7.77
C LEU A 241 5.21 -6.45 -8.31
N PHE A 242 6.03 -5.43 -8.00
CA PHE A 242 7.34 -5.21 -8.64
C PHE A 242 8.42 -6.18 -8.18
N TYR A 243 8.45 -6.52 -6.87
CA TYR A 243 9.54 -7.27 -6.26
C TYR A 243 9.91 -8.57 -7.00
N PRO A 244 8.97 -9.46 -7.36
CA PRO A 244 9.29 -10.68 -8.11
C PRO A 244 9.84 -10.45 -9.52
N PHE A 245 9.71 -9.23 -10.05
CA PHE A 245 10.16 -8.85 -11.39
C PHE A 245 11.45 -8.01 -11.38
N LEU A 246 11.98 -7.60 -10.23
CA LEU A 246 13.14 -6.69 -10.16
C LEU A 246 14.36 -7.20 -10.93
N LYS A 247 14.57 -8.51 -10.97
CA LYS A 247 15.69 -9.13 -11.69
C LYS A 247 15.54 -9.11 -13.22
N TYR A 248 14.34 -8.90 -13.75
CA TYR A 248 14.06 -8.92 -15.19
C TYR A 248 14.16 -7.51 -15.76
N LYS A 249 15.34 -7.14 -16.26
CA LYS A 249 15.66 -5.77 -16.71
C LYS A 249 14.77 -5.27 -17.86
N ASN A 250 14.27 -6.17 -18.69
CA ASN A 250 13.40 -5.85 -19.83
C ASN A 250 11.98 -5.45 -19.40
N VAL A 251 11.56 -5.77 -18.17
CA VAL A 251 10.27 -5.35 -17.62
C VAL A 251 10.38 -3.93 -17.10
N LYS A 252 9.72 -2.99 -17.76
CA LYS A 252 9.65 -1.58 -17.36
C LYS A 252 8.64 -1.42 -16.21
N MET A 253 8.97 -0.61 -15.19
CA MET A 253 8.12 -0.45 -14.01
C MET A 253 7.84 1.03 -13.75
N PHE A 254 6.57 1.35 -13.50
CA PHE A 254 6.10 2.69 -13.21
C PHE A 254 5.33 2.73 -11.89
N GLY A 255 5.85 3.49 -10.92
CA GLY A 255 5.16 3.84 -9.70
C GLY A 255 4.45 5.18 -9.88
N VAL A 256 3.13 5.21 -9.74
CA VAL A 256 2.32 6.41 -9.99
C VAL A 256 1.93 7.04 -8.66
N GLU A 257 2.44 8.24 -8.40
CA GLU A 257 2.19 9.02 -7.20
C GLU A 257 1.00 9.99 -7.41
N ALA A 258 0.41 10.47 -6.32
CA ALA A 258 -0.64 11.49 -6.38
C ALA A 258 -0.03 12.87 -6.63
N ALA A 259 -0.17 13.36 -7.85
CA ALA A 259 0.20 14.72 -8.21
C ALA A 259 -0.83 15.79 -7.76
N GLY A 260 -1.94 15.37 -7.16
CA GLY A 260 -2.93 16.28 -6.56
C GLY A 260 -3.42 17.34 -7.54
N LYS A 261 -3.27 18.61 -7.15
CA LYS A 261 -3.58 19.78 -7.99
C LYS A 261 -2.46 20.14 -8.97
N GLY A 262 -1.40 19.34 -9.04
CA GLY A 262 -0.24 19.53 -9.93
C GLY A 262 1.08 19.55 -9.17
N LEU A 263 2.12 18.93 -9.74
CA LEU A 263 3.46 18.81 -9.14
C LEU A 263 4.18 20.18 -8.94
N GLN A 264 3.71 21.23 -9.55
CA GLN A 264 4.25 22.59 -9.40
C GLN A 264 3.57 23.38 -8.26
N THR A 265 2.52 22.81 -7.67
CA THR A 265 1.82 23.38 -6.52
C THR A 265 2.31 22.73 -5.22
N LYS A 266 1.94 23.28 -4.07
CA LYS A 266 2.14 22.63 -2.76
C LYS A 266 1.08 21.56 -2.44
N TYR A 267 0.09 21.36 -3.29
CA TYR A 267 -1.06 20.47 -3.08
C TYR A 267 -0.87 19.14 -3.83
N HIS A 268 0.07 18.32 -3.40
CA HIS A 268 0.35 16.97 -3.92
C HIS A 268 0.89 16.05 -2.81
N ALA A 269 0.98 14.74 -3.08
CA ALA A 269 1.60 13.74 -2.21
C ALA A 269 2.68 12.93 -2.99
N ALA A 270 3.34 13.56 -3.97
CA ALA A 270 4.32 12.93 -4.83
C ALA A 270 5.72 12.94 -4.19
N THR A 271 5.90 12.11 -3.20
CA THR A 271 7.09 12.08 -2.33
C THR A 271 8.37 11.71 -3.07
N LEU A 272 8.33 10.74 -3.96
CA LEU A 272 9.51 10.36 -4.75
C LEU A 272 9.83 11.42 -5.82
N SER A 273 8.83 12.04 -6.41
CA SER A 273 9.02 13.04 -7.46
C SER A 273 9.53 14.39 -6.93
N LYS A 274 9.11 14.81 -5.72
CA LYS A 274 9.32 16.15 -5.17
C LYS A 274 9.97 16.19 -3.78
N GLY A 275 10.00 15.10 -3.06
CA GLY A 275 10.56 15.02 -1.70
C GLY A 275 12.10 15.09 -1.67
N LYS A 276 12.61 15.35 -0.48
CA LYS A 276 14.02 15.31 -0.12
C LYS A 276 14.28 14.09 0.76
N VAL A 277 15.54 13.67 0.88
CA VAL A 277 15.93 12.59 1.80
C VAL A 277 15.75 13.06 3.24
N GLY A 278 15.08 12.26 4.06
CA GLY A 278 14.81 12.55 5.47
C GLY A 278 14.45 11.29 6.24
N ILE A 279 14.10 11.44 7.51
CA ILE A 279 13.66 10.36 8.39
C ILE A 279 12.21 10.62 8.79
N LEU A 280 11.35 9.66 8.52
CA LEU A 280 9.95 9.71 8.94
C LEU A 280 9.52 8.33 9.45
N HIS A 281 8.80 8.29 10.57
CA HIS A 281 8.31 7.06 11.20
C HIS A 281 9.38 5.96 11.35
N GLY A 282 10.63 6.39 11.65
CA GLY A 282 11.74 5.50 11.95
C GLY A 282 12.49 4.90 10.75
N SER A 283 12.28 5.43 9.55
CA SER A 283 12.97 5.00 8.33
C SER A 283 13.54 6.18 7.57
N LYS A 284 14.78 6.07 7.08
CA LYS A 284 15.37 7.01 6.13
C LYS A 284 14.81 6.74 4.73
N SER A 285 14.18 7.74 4.12
CA SER A 285 13.57 7.62 2.80
C SER A 285 13.43 9.01 2.16
N PHE A 286 12.70 9.11 1.04
CA PHE A 286 12.22 10.41 0.56
C PHE A 286 11.03 10.86 1.41
N VAL A 287 10.98 12.15 1.73
CA VAL A 287 9.94 12.78 2.56
C VAL A 287 9.60 14.15 1.96
N LEU A 288 8.31 14.48 1.96
CA LEU A 288 7.87 15.85 1.66
C LEU A 288 8.10 16.71 2.90
N GLN A 289 9.07 17.59 2.81
CA GLN A 289 9.49 18.47 3.90
C GLN A 289 9.90 19.84 3.35
N ASP A 290 9.74 20.87 4.18
CA ASP A 290 10.19 22.23 3.89
C ASP A 290 11.73 22.37 4.02
N ASP A 291 12.23 23.59 3.83
CA ASP A 291 13.69 23.87 3.93
C ASP A 291 14.22 23.81 5.37
N LYS A 292 13.33 23.82 6.37
CA LYS A 292 13.67 23.64 7.79
C LYS A 292 13.56 22.18 8.24
N GLY A 293 13.25 21.25 7.31
CA GLY A 293 13.09 19.83 7.60
C GLY A 293 11.73 19.46 8.24
N GLN A 294 10.77 20.40 8.31
CA GLN A 294 9.44 20.11 8.82
C GLN A 294 8.61 19.40 7.76
N ILE A 295 7.85 18.38 8.19
CA ILE A 295 6.98 17.60 7.31
C ILE A 295 5.91 18.51 6.71
N SER A 296 5.89 18.59 5.38
CA SER A 296 4.90 19.37 4.64
C SER A 296 3.52 18.71 4.70
N THR A 297 2.47 19.54 4.66
CA THR A 297 1.12 19.05 4.41
C THR A 297 1.04 18.48 3.01
N THR A 298 0.30 17.39 2.87
CA THR A 298 0.08 16.71 1.59
C THR A 298 -1.35 16.92 1.10
N HIS A 299 -1.59 16.60 -0.17
CA HIS A 299 -2.94 16.60 -0.74
C HIS A 299 -3.07 15.51 -1.79
N SER A 300 -4.12 14.73 -1.66
CA SER A 300 -4.61 13.81 -2.68
C SER A 300 -6.12 13.66 -2.53
N ILE A 301 -6.83 13.52 -3.65
CA ILE A 301 -8.23 13.09 -3.62
C ILE A 301 -8.39 11.69 -3.04
N SER A 302 -7.35 10.89 -3.12
CA SER A 302 -7.28 9.55 -2.56
C SER A 302 -6.62 9.59 -1.18
N ALA A 303 -7.38 9.34 -0.12
CA ALA A 303 -6.86 9.32 1.26
C ALA A 303 -5.73 8.29 1.46
N GLY A 304 -5.72 7.19 0.70
CA GLY A 304 -4.67 6.17 0.79
C GLY A 304 -3.34 6.55 0.13
N LEU A 305 -3.32 7.63 -0.67
CA LEU A 305 -2.10 8.22 -1.25
C LEU A 305 -1.69 9.53 -0.57
N ASP A 306 -2.48 10.03 0.38
CA ASP A 306 -2.24 11.29 1.09
C ASP A 306 -1.25 11.07 2.25
N TYR A 307 0.02 10.90 1.91
CA TYR A 307 1.08 10.58 2.86
C TYR A 307 2.41 11.22 2.43
N PRO A 308 3.14 11.91 3.33
CA PRO A 308 4.35 12.66 3.00
C PRO A 308 5.63 11.82 2.93
N GLY A 309 5.53 10.51 3.06
CA GLY A 309 6.64 9.57 3.03
C GLY A 309 6.43 8.42 2.04
N VAL A 310 7.45 7.59 1.90
CA VAL A 310 7.41 6.40 1.04
C VAL A 310 8.32 5.31 1.59
N GLY A 311 8.05 4.06 1.23
CA GLY A 311 8.89 2.93 1.61
C GLY A 311 10.35 3.06 1.15
N PRO A 312 11.33 2.70 1.99
CA PRO A 312 12.75 2.88 1.67
C PRO A 312 13.22 2.05 0.47
N GLU A 313 12.60 0.91 0.19
CA GLU A 313 12.92 0.13 -1.00
C GLU A 313 12.53 0.88 -2.28
N HIS A 314 11.40 1.62 -2.29
CA HIS A 314 11.02 2.49 -3.40
C HIS A 314 12.04 3.63 -3.60
N ALA A 315 12.54 4.23 -2.51
CA ALA A 315 13.60 5.23 -2.57
C ALA A 315 14.86 4.67 -3.24
N TYR A 316 15.26 3.46 -2.85
CA TYR A 316 16.38 2.74 -3.46
C TYR A 316 16.14 2.44 -4.95
N LEU A 317 14.96 1.94 -5.31
CA LEU A 317 14.60 1.62 -6.70
C LEU A 317 14.55 2.87 -7.59
N LYS A 318 14.15 4.03 -7.05
CA LYS A 318 14.28 5.32 -7.73
C LYS A 318 15.74 5.67 -7.97
N LYS A 319 16.57 5.64 -6.91
CA LYS A 319 17.99 6.01 -6.98
C LYS A 319 18.76 5.15 -7.99
N THR A 320 18.44 3.87 -8.06
CA THR A 320 19.07 2.92 -9.01
C THR A 320 18.48 2.98 -10.41
N GLY A 321 17.43 3.77 -10.65
CA GLY A 321 16.74 3.86 -11.93
C GLY A 321 15.97 2.59 -12.32
N ARG A 322 15.77 1.64 -11.37
CA ARG A 322 15.07 0.38 -11.67
C ARG A 322 13.57 0.57 -11.87
N VAL A 323 12.99 1.53 -11.18
CA VAL A 323 11.58 1.92 -11.29
C VAL A 323 11.50 3.41 -11.58
N LYS A 324 10.67 3.81 -12.55
CA LYS A 324 10.34 5.22 -12.81
C LYS A 324 9.15 5.61 -11.94
N TYR A 325 9.26 6.75 -11.24
CA TYR A 325 8.17 7.31 -10.45
C TYR A 325 7.65 8.55 -11.13
N VAL A 326 6.33 8.62 -11.26
CA VAL A 326 5.60 9.60 -12.07
C VAL A 326 4.34 10.03 -11.34
N GLY A 327 3.69 11.09 -11.78
CA GLY A 327 2.48 11.59 -11.12
C GLY A 327 1.24 11.53 -12.01
N ALA A 328 0.09 11.30 -11.35
CA ALA A 328 -1.24 11.56 -11.91
C ALA A 328 -1.98 12.55 -11.01
N SER A 329 -2.63 13.53 -11.61
CA SER A 329 -3.41 14.55 -10.89
C SER A 329 -4.77 14.01 -10.46
N ASP A 330 -5.43 14.72 -9.50
CA ASP A 330 -6.77 14.39 -9.05
C ASP A 330 -7.77 14.32 -10.22
N LYS A 331 -7.70 15.27 -11.16
CA LYS A 331 -8.57 15.29 -12.36
C LYS A 331 -8.36 14.06 -13.24
N GLU A 332 -7.11 13.64 -13.44
CA GLU A 332 -6.77 12.46 -14.23
C GLU A 332 -7.22 11.19 -13.54
N ALA A 333 -7.06 11.09 -12.22
CA ALA A 333 -7.51 9.95 -11.43
C ALA A 333 -9.04 9.82 -11.44
N ILE A 334 -9.79 10.92 -11.28
CA ILE A 334 -11.25 10.94 -11.39
C ILE A 334 -11.70 10.47 -12.77
N LYS A 335 -11.08 11.00 -13.84
CA LYS A 335 -11.39 10.59 -15.20
C LYS A 335 -11.15 9.09 -15.39
N ALA A 336 -10.01 8.57 -14.94
CA ALA A 336 -9.69 7.15 -15.04
C ALA A 336 -10.64 6.26 -14.23
N PHE A 337 -11.08 6.73 -13.05
CA PHE A 337 -12.13 6.09 -12.27
C PHE A 337 -13.41 5.96 -13.08
N MET A 338 -13.91 7.06 -13.67
CA MET A 338 -15.14 7.06 -14.47
C MET A 338 -15.01 6.22 -15.74
N ASP A 339 -13.85 6.30 -16.42
CA ASP A 339 -13.60 5.56 -17.66
C ASP A 339 -13.59 4.05 -17.40
N LEU A 340 -12.92 3.56 -16.34
CA LEU A 340 -12.88 2.13 -16.05
C LEU A 340 -14.26 1.55 -15.70
N ASN A 341 -15.09 2.33 -14.98
CA ASN A 341 -16.48 1.96 -14.74
C ASN A 341 -17.25 1.76 -16.06
N LYS A 342 -17.13 2.70 -16.99
CA LYS A 342 -17.86 2.68 -18.28
C LYS A 342 -17.29 1.65 -19.27
N LEU A 343 -15.97 1.43 -19.25
CA LEU A 343 -15.31 0.53 -20.20
C LEU A 343 -15.39 -0.94 -19.76
N GLU A 344 -15.17 -1.21 -18.49
CA GLU A 344 -14.99 -2.59 -18.01
C GLU A 344 -16.03 -3.00 -16.93
N GLY A 345 -16.91 -2.10 -16.51
CA GLY A 345 -17.83 -2.36 -15.39
C GLY A 345 -17.10 -2.57 -14.06
N ILE A 346 -15.90 -2.02 -13.92
CA ILE A 346 -15.07 -2.19 -12.74
C ILE A 346 -14.89 -0.83 -12.05
N MET A 347 -15.27 -0.75 -10.78
CA MET A 347 -15.08 0.44 -9.95
C MET A 347 -13.75 0.37 -9.20
N PRO A 348 -12.68 1.05 -9.66
CA PRO A 348 -11.40 1.04 -8.98
C PRO A 348 -11.44 1.93 -7.75
N ALA A 349 -10.66 1.62 -6.71
CA ALA A 349 -10.36 2.63 -5.69
C ALA A 349 -9.66 3.84 -6.32
N LEU A 350 -9.86 5.04 -5.77
CA LEU A 350 -9.18 6.26 -6.27
C LEU A 350 -7.65 6.12 -6.27
N GLU A 351 -7.11 5.33 -5.34
CA GLU A 351 -5.70 4.95 -5.33
C GLU A 351 -5.30 4.28 -6.65
N SER A 352 -6.00 3.24 -7.04
CA SER A 352 -5.73 2.46 -8.27
C SER A 352 -6.01 3.27 -9.54
N ALA A 353 -6.98 4.19 -9.47
CA ALA A 353 -7.32 5.07 -10.59
C ALA A 353 -6.13 5.95 -11.02
N HIS A 354 -5.21 6.32 -10.10
CA HIS A 354 -3.97 7.02 -10.46
C HIS A 354 -3.09 6.17 -11.40
N ALA A 355 -2.95 4.86 -11.11
CA ALA A 355 -2.19 3.96 -11.97
C ALA A 355 -2.82 3.82 -13.35
N ILE A 356 -4.15 3.71 -13.43
CA ILE A 356 -4.91 3.62 -14.69
C ILE A 356 -4.80 4.94 -15.48
N ALA A 357 -4.86 6.09 -14.82
CA ALA A 357 -4.71 7.40 -15.44
C ALA A 357 -3.39 7.53 -16.22
N TYR A 358 -2.32 6.95 -15.69
CA TYR A 358 -1.00 7.04 -16.29
C TYR A 358 -0.88 6.25 -17.61
N LEU A 359 -1.75 5.28 -17.88
CA LEU A 359 -1.77 4.56 -19.16
C LEU A 359 -1.85 5.50 -20.37
N ARG A 360 -2.58 6.61 -20.25
CA ARG A 360 -2.74 7.62 -21.34
C ARG A 360 -1.51 8.51 -21.54
N LYS A 361 -0.53 8.44 -20.66
CA LYS A 361 0.74 9.20 -20.75
C LYS A 361 1.88 8.40 -21.38
N ILE A 362 1.68 7.11 -21.60
CA ILE A 362 2.67 6.23 -22.22
C ILE A 362 2.27 5.99 -23.68
N LYS A 363 3.21 6.15 -24.60
CA LYS A 363 3.03 5.71 -25.98
C LYS A 363 3.39 4.22 -26.07
N PHE A 364 2.39 3.37 -26.17
CA PHE A 364 2.53 1.94 -26.31
C PHE A 364 2.58 1.50 -27.76
N ASN A 365 3.17 0.32 -28.02
CA ASN A 365 2.99 -0.43 -29.24
C ASN A 365 1.80 -1.38 -29.09
N LYS A 366 1.15 -1.75 -30.21
CA LYS A 366 -0.05 -2.61 -30.23
C LYS A 366 0.13 -3.94 -29.49
N ASN A 367 1.34 -4.49 -29.50
CA ASN A 367 1.65 -5.78 -28.87
C ASN A 367 2.28 -5.65 -27.48
N ASP A 368 2.42 -4.42 -26.96
CA ASP A 368 2.92 -4.23 -25.59
C ASP A 368 1.97 -4.87 -24.60
N PHE A 369 2.52 -5.68 -23.71
CA PHE A 369 1.81 -6.36 -22.62
C PHE A 369 2.01 -5.61 -21.31
N VAL A 370 0.94 -5.06 -20.80
CA VAL A 370 0.93 -4.18 -19.62
C VAL A 370 0.12 -4.81 -18.50
N ILE A 371 0.67 -4.90 -17.30
CA ILE A 371 -0.07 -5.27 -16.11
C ILE A 371 -0.21 -4.05 -15.22
N VAL A 372 -1.45 -3.68 -14.88
CA VAL A 372 -1.79 -2.67 -13.90
C VAL A 372 -2.28 -3.34 -12.62
N ASN A 373 -1.74 -2.95 -11.46
CA ASN A 373 -2.24 -3.45 -10.18
C ASN A 373 -3.50 -2.70 -9.77
N LEU A 374 -4.66 -3.35 -9.85
CA LEU A 374 -5.92 -2.83 -9.33
C LEU A 374 -6.01 -3.14 -7.85
N SER A 375 -5.37 -2.30 -7.04
CA SER A 375 -5.01 -2.58 -5.65
C SER A 375 -6.18 -2.57 -4.66
N GLY A 376 -7.33 -2.03 -5.07
CA GLY A 376 -8.55 -1.98 -4.26
C GLY A 376 -9.77 -1.52 -5.04
N ARG A 377 -10.97 -1.79 -4.50
CA ARG A 377 -12.25 -1.40 -5.09
C ARG A 377 -12.73 -0.05 -4.57
N GLY A 378 -13.55 0.62 -5.37
CA GLY A 378 -13.94 2.01 -5.21
C GLY A 378 -15.24 2.28 -4.46
N ASP A 379 -15.92 1.27 -3.91
CA ASP A 379 -17.19 1.47 -3.17
C ASP A 379 -17.03 2.50 -2.03
N LYS A 380 -15.88 2.53 -1.39
CA LYS A 380 -15.54 3.49 -0.33
C LYS A 380 -15.45 4.94 -0.82
N ASP A 381 -15.23 5.15 -2.11
CA ASP A 381 -14.93 6.45 -2.72
C ASP A 381 -16.17 7.11 -3.36
N ILE A 382 -17.31 6.41 -3.39
CA ILE A 382 -18.56 6.90 -4.01
C ILE A 382 -18.96 8.26 -3.44
N ASN A 383 -18.96 8.44 -2.12
CA ASN A 383 -19.32 9.69 -1.48
C ASN A 383 -18.34 10.83 -1.87
N THR A 384 -17.05 10.54 -1.98
CA THR A 384 -16.05 11.50 -2.46
C THR A 384 -16.36 11.92 -3.89
N ILE A 385 -16.67 10.97 -4.77
CA ILE A 385 -17.03 11.26 -6.16
C ILE A 385 -18.33 12.07 -6.26
N LEU A 386 -19.36 11.71 -5.49
CA LEU A 386 -20.64 12.42 -5.47
C LEU A 386 -20.53 13.87 -4.97
N SER A 387 -19.61 14.13 -4.04
CA SER A 387 -19.37 15.50 -3.52
C SER A 387 -18.73 16.46 -4.53
N LEU A 388 -18.23 15.97 -5.64
CA LEU A 388 -17.63 16.77 -6.69
C LEU A 388 -18.73 17.43 -7.54
N LYS A 389 -19.04 18.70 -7.27
CA LYS A 389 -20.18 19.49 -7.80
C LYS A 389 -20.35 19.57 -9.35
N ASN A 390 -19.46 18.98 -10.14
CA ASN A 390 -19.43 19.05 -11.60
C ASN A 390 -19.45 17.71 -12.32
N LEU A 391 -19.70 16.60 -11.63
CA LEU A 391 -19.86 15.31 -12.29
C LEU A 391 -21.31 15.16 -12.74
N LYS A 392 -21.57 15.37 -14.04
CA LYS A 392 -22.74 14.81 -14.70
C LYS A 392 -22.51 13.30 -14.77
N VAL A 393 -23.19 12.56 -13.88
CA VAL A 393 -23.23 11.07 -13.90
C VAL A 393 -24.03 10.62 -15.11
#